data_75e1359f9169ac77828a561c36a6d487
#
_entry.id   75e1359f9169ac77828a561c36a6d487
#
_cell.length_a   1.000
_cell.length_b   1.000
_cell.length_c   1.000
_cell.angle_alpha   90.00
_cell.angle_beta   90.00
_cell.angle_gamma   90.00
#
_symmetry.space_group_name_H-M   'P 1'
#
loop_
_entity.id
_entity.type
_entity.pdbx_description
1 polymer ?
#
loop_
_entity_poly.entity_id
_entity_poly.type
_entity_poly.pdbx_seq_one_letter_code
_entity_poly.pdbx_strand_id
1 'polypeptide(L)'
;MVLGCLVATAAVLWGCRRVLTRIDVAATAEGPATLETIRATALRDLDAAADACRRGEPDRAVCRDISMALRRFAALACDSDLDYEGLDELSRHAEEDPRLDPVVAVVGRCYAVEFDPKGHGVDTDELLADAVRTVRSWT
;
A
#
# COMPACT_ATOMS: atom_id res chain seq x y z
N MET A 1 -31.06 10.96 21.39
CA MET A 1 -29.67 11.50 21.33
C MET A 1 -28.58 10.49 21.73
N VAL A 2 -28.88 9.32 22.23
CA VAL A 2 -27.87 8.33 22.70
C VAL A 2 -27.31 7.48 21.55
N LEU A 3 -28.07 7.27 20.46
CA LEU A 3 -27.66 6.42 19.34
C LEU A 3 -26.54 7.03 18.47
N GLY A 4 -26.49 8.37 18.38
CA GLY A 4 -25.46 9.07 17.57
C GLY A 4 -24.06 9.02 18.16
N CYS A 5 -23.92 8.95 19.49
CA CYS A 5 -22.63 8.87 20.17
C CYS A 5 -21.96 7.48 20.02
N LEU A 6 -22.77 6.41 19.94
CA LEU A 6 -22.25 5.03 19.81
C LEU A 6 -21.63 4.77 18.43
N VAL A 7 -22.17 5.36 17.37
CA VAL A 7 -21.62 5.23 16.02
C VAL A 7 -20.31 5.99 15.86
N ALA A 8 -20.23 7.19 16.45
CA ALA A 8 -19.01 8.00 16.40
C ALA A 8 -17.85 7.36 17.18
N THR A 9 -18.13 6.76 18.35
CA THR A 9 -17.10 6.05 19.15
C THR A 9 -16.62 4.76 18.46
N ALA A 10 -17.49 4.03 17.78
CA ALA A 10 -17.11 2.84 17.02
C ALA A 10 -16.19 3.19 15.83
N ALA A 11 -16.46 4.27 15.12
CA ALA A 11 -15.62 4.73 14.01
C ALA A 11 -14.22 5.20 14.47
N VAL A 12 -14.15 5.89 15.61
CA VAL A 12 -12.86 6.34 16.19
C VAL A 12 -12.06 5.15 16.71
N LEU A 13 -12.69 4.19 17.39
CA LEU A 13 -12.03 2.98 17.87
C LEU A 13 -11.54 2.09 16.73
N TRP A 14 -12.26 2.04 15.61
CA TRP A 14 -11.85 1.29 14.42
C TRP A 14 -10.69 1.96 13.69
N GLY A 15 -10.71 3.29 13.60
CA GLY A 15 -9.59 4.09 13.09
C GLY A 15 -8.33 3.96 13.94
N CYS A 16 -8.45 4.07 15.27
CA CYS A 16 -7.34 3.91 16.21
C CYS A 16 -6.76 2.48 16.18
N ARG A 17 -7.61 1.46 16.04
CA ARG A 17 -7.16 0.06 15.96
C ARG A 17 -6.35 -0.19 14.67
N ARG A 18 -6.72 0.46 13.56
CA ARG A 18 -6.01 0.39 12.28
C ARG A 18 -4.63 1.09 12.34
N VAL A 19 -4.50 2.15 13.13
CA VAL A 19 -3.24 2.85 13.37
C VAL A 19 -2.34 2.08 14.34
N LEU A 20 -2.90 1.55 15.42
CA LEU A 20 -2.14 0.81 16.44
C LEU A 20 -1.57 -0.52 15.90
N THR A 21 -2.30 -1.26 15.06
CA THR A 21 -1.76 -2.47 14.42
C THR A 21 -0.62 -2.18 13.44
N ARG A 22 -0.50 -0.94 12.95
CA ARG A 22 0.65 -0.51 12.12
C ARG A 22 1.90 -0.20 12.94
N ILE A 23 1.75 0.19 14.21
CA ILE A 23 2.87 0.53 15.11
C ILE A 23 3.49 -0.72 15.74
N ASP A 24 2.69 -1.74 16.05
CA ASP A 24 3.16 -2.95 16.72
C ASP A 24 4.06 -3.85 15.84
N VAL A 25 3.96 -3.76 14.51
CA VAL A 25 4.81 -4.55 13.59
C VAL A 25 6.24 -3.98 13.51
N ALA A 26 6.42 -2.69 13.83
CA ALA A 26 7.75 -2.06 13.82
C ALA A 26 8.57 -2.36 15.10
N ALA A 27 7.93 -2.83 16.17
CA ALA A 27 8.56 -2.95 17.50
C ALA A 27 9.13 -4.34 17.82
N THR A 28 8.95 -5.37 16.96
CA THR A 28 9.35 -6.74 17.26
C THR A 28 10.49 -7.33 16.42
N ALA A 29 11.16 -6.51 15.59
CA ALA A 29 12.32 -6.96 14.83
C ALA A 29 13.61 -6.37 15.43
N GLU A 30 14.16 -6.99 16.44
CA GLU A 30 15.55 -6.80 16.90
C GLU A 30 16.51 -7.40 15.85
N GLY A 31 16.79 -6.65 14.77
CA GLY A 31 17.74 -7.02 13.73
C GLY A 31 17.49 -6.24 12.43
N PRO A 32 18.49 -6.12 11.52
CA PRO A 32 18.28 -5.50 10.23
C PRO A 32 17.20 -6.28 9.48
N ALA A 33 16.17 -5.58 8.97
CA ALA A 33 15.08 -6.18 8.23
C ALA A 33 15.65 -6.89 6.98
N THR A 34 15.50 -8.21 6.92
CA THR A 34 15.92 -8.96 5.74
C THR A 34 14.93 -8.72 4.60
N LEU A 35 15.36 -8.84 3.35
CA LEU A 35 14.48 -8.73 2.18
C LEU A 35 13.27 -9.68 2.30
N GLU A 36 13.45 -10.86 2.89
CA GLU A 36 12.38 -11.82 3.15
C GLU A 36 11.30 -11.25 4.10
N THR A 37 11.73 -10.62 5.20
CA THR A 37 10.83 -9.98 6.17
C THR A 37 10.09 -8.79 5.55
N ILE A 38 10.80 -7.97 4.75
CA ILE A 38 10.23 -6.84 4.01
C ILE A 38 9.17 -7.34 3.03
N ARG A 39 9.49 -8.39 2.27
CA ARG A 39 8.56 -9.04 1.32
C ARG A 39 7.32 -9.60 2.02
N ALA A 40 7.50 -10.34 3.11
CA ALA A 40 6.40 -10.91 3.86
C ALA A 40 5.46 -9.83 4.43
N THR A 41 6.00 -8.69 4.85
CA THR A 41 5.22 -7.55 5.31
C THR A 41 4.41 -6.92 4.18
N ALA A 42 5.04 -6.68 3.03
CA ALA A 42 4.37 -6.13 1.85
C ALA A 42 3.23 -7.04 1.35
N LEU A 43 3.45 -8.35 1.31
CA LEU A 43 2.41 -9.31 0.91
C LEU A 43 1.23 -9.31 1.89
N ARG A 44 1.45 -9.17 3.20
CA ARG A 44 0.38 -9.01 4.18
C ARG A 44 -0.42 -7.72 3.98
N ASP A 45 0.25 -6.61 3.69
CA ASP A 45 -0.41 -5.34 3.42
C ASP A 45 -1.27 -5.44 2.13
N LEU A 46 -0.78 -6.12 1.10
CA LEU A 46 -1.54 -6.38 -0.14
C LEU A 46 -2.71 -7.34 0.09
N ASP A 47 -2.57 -8.36 0.93
CA ASP A 47 -3.68 -9.24 1.32
C ASP A 47 -4.78 -8.45 2.05
N ALA A 48 -4.40 -7.50 2.91
CA ALA A 48 -5.37 -6.62 3.57
C ALA A 48 -6.10 -5.70 2.56
N ALA A 49 -5.42 -5.22 1.53
CA ALA A 49 -6.04 -4.46 0.44
C ALA A 49 -7.00 -5.34 -0.39
N ALA A 50 -6.64 -6.61 -0.65
CA ALA A 50 -7.52 -7.57 -1.31
C ALA A 50 -8.78 -7.87 -0.48
N ASP A 51 -8.64 -7.98 0.84
CA ASP A 51 -9.78 -8.13 1.76
C ASP A 51 -10.70 -6.89 1.71
N ALA A 52 -10.13 -5.69 1.64
CA ALA A 52 -10.89 -4.45 1.51
C ALA A 52 -11.69 -4.43 0.18
N CYS A 53 -11.06 -4.84 -0.92
CA CYS A 53 -11.72 -4.99 -2.21
C CYS A 53 -12.90 -5.98 -2.14
N ARG A 54 -12.70 -7.17 -1.55
CA ARG A 54 -13.76 -8.17 -1.37
C ARG A 54 -14.92 -7.70 -0.48
N ARG A 55 -14.67 -6.79 0.45
CA ARG A 55 -15.72 -6.15 1.27
C ARG A 55 -16.46 -5.04 0.53
N GLY A 56 -16.07 -4.72 -0.71
CA GLY A 56 -16.69 -3.66 -1.51
C GLY A 56 -16.27 -2.24 -1.07
N GLU A 57 -15.07 -2.10 -0.50
CA GLU A 57 -14.52 -0.77 -0.26
C GLU A 57 -14.28 -0.04 -1.60
N PRO A 58 -14.37 1.31 -1.63
CA PRO A 58 -14.19 2.07 -2.86
C PRO A 58 -12.82 1.81 -3.50
N ASP A 59 -12.76 1.65 -4.83
CA ASP A 59 -11.54 1.40 -5.59
C ASP A 59 -10.41 2.40 -5.25
N ARG A 60 -10.78 3.67 -5.02
CA ARG A 60 -9.84 4.71 -4.59
C ARG A 60 -9.16 4.38 -3.27
N ALA A 61 -9.86 3.79 -2.32
CA ALA A 61 -9.29 3.39 -1.03
C ALA A 61 -8.37 2.18 -1.20
N VAL A 62 -8.77 1.20 -1.98
CA VAL A 62 -7.99 0.00 -2.29
C VAL A 62 -6.71 0.38 -3.05
N CYS A 63 -6.81 1.24 -4.08
CA CYS A 63 -5.65 1.73 -4.84
C CYS A 63 -4.65 2.48 -3.95
N ARG A 64 -5.14 3.29 -3.00
CA ARG A 64 -4.27 3.94 -2.02
C ARG A 64 -3.52 2.93 -1.16
N ASP A 65 -4.19 1.91 -0.67
CA ASP A 65 -3.57 0.87 0.17
C ASP A 65 -2.52 0.08 -0.63
N ILE A 66 -2.78 -0.26 -1.89
CA ILE A 66 -1.82 -0.90 -2.81
C ILE A 66 -0.59 0.00 -3.03
N SER A 67 -0.82 1.27 -3.37
CA SER A 67 0.25 2.25 -3.61
C SER A 67 1.15 2.41 -2.38
N MET A 68 0.55 2.53 -1.19
CA MET A 68 1.30 2.64 0.07
C MET A 68 2.11 1.38 0.39
N ALA A 69 1.55 0.19 0.15
CA ALA A 69 2.25 -1.08 0.38
C ALA A 69 3.49 -1.20 -0.52
N LEU A 70 3.36 -0.89 -1.82
CA LEU A 70 4.46 -0.95 -2.77
C LEU A 70 5.55 0.09 -2.50
N ARG A 71 5.18 1.34 -2.16
CA ARG A 71 6.15 2.39 -1.82
C ARG A 71 6.96 2.04 -0.59
N ARG A 72 6.29 1.58 0.47
CA ARG A 72 6.97 1.13 1.69
C ARG A 72 7.90 -0.05 1.41
N PHE A 73 7.45 -1.01 0.60
CA PHE A 73 8.28 -2.14 0.17
C PHE A 73 9.53 -1.66 -0.56
N ALA A 74 9.40 -0.78 -1.57
CA ALA A 74 10.49 -0.25 -2.35
C ALA A 74 11.47 0.56 -1.48
N ALA A 75 10.95 1.42 -0.60
CA ALA A 75 11.77 2.21 0.32
C ALA A 75 12.66 1.33 1.20
N LEU A 76 12.08 0.29 1.81
CA LEU A 76 12.82 -0.64 2.67
C LEU A 76 13.78 -1.53 1.86
N ALA A 77 13.39 -1.95 0.66
CA ALA A 77 14.23 -2.81 -0.20
C ALA A 77 15.42 -2.05 -0.81
N CYS A 78 15.29 -0.72 -1.00
CA CYS A 78 16.35 0.15 -1.53
C CYS A 78 17.08 0.94 -0.43
N ASP A 79 16.69 0.80 0.84
CA ASP A 79 17.20 1.59 1.97
C ASP A 79 17.11 3.12 1.68
N SER A 80 15.91 3.58 1.35
CA SER A 80 15.64 4.95 0.88
C SER A 80 14.30 5.47 1.41
N ASP A 81 14.02 6.77 1.20
CA ASP A 81 12.81 7.45 1.66
C ASP A 81 11.67 7.47 0.60
N LEU A 82 11.66 6.51 -0.32
CA LEU A 82 10.70 6.43 -1.45
C LEU A 82 9.22 6.40 -1.03
N ASP A 83 8.92 6.04 0.21
CA ASP A 83 7.55 6.01 0.74
C ASP A 83 6.95 7.40 0.95
N TYR A 84 7.77 8.44 1.06
CA TYR A 84 7.35 9.85 1.22
C TYR A 84 7.38 10.64 -0.09
N GLU A 85 7.94 10.09 -1.16
CA GLU A 85 8.14 10.78 -2.43
C GLU A 85 6.91 10.72 -3.33
N GLY A 86 6.78 11.71 -4.24
CA GLY A 86 5.75 11.73 -5.28
C GLY A 86 6.00 10.69 -6.38
N LEU A 87 5.04 10.54 -7.31
CA LEU A 87 5.19 9.62 -8.44
C LEU A 87 6.34 10.05 -9.37
N ASP A 88 6.55 11.35 -9.54
CA ASP A 88 7.61 11.90 -10.39
C ASP A 88 9.00 11.60 -9.83
N GLU A 89 9.16 11.69 -8.51
CA GLU A 89 10.39 11.32 -7.82
C GLU A 89 10.65 9.82 -7.92
N LEU A 90 9.63 9.01 -7.68
CA LEU A 90 9.72 7.56 -7.81
C LEU A 90 10.12 7.14 -9.24
N SER A 91 9.58 7.84 -10.25
CA SER A 91 9.93 7.61 -11.67
C SER A 91 11.38 7.95 -11.96
N ARG A 92 11.91 9.03 -11.38
CA ARG A 92 13.34 9.38 -11.51
C ARG A 92 14.26 8.35 -10.88
N HIS A 93 13.90 7.81 -9.72
CA HIS A 93 14.65 6.71 -9.11
C HIS A 93 14.64 5.44 -9.97
N ALA A 94 13.54 5.18 -10.69
CA ALA A 94 13.47 4.05 -11.62
C ALA A 94 14.41 4.20 -12.83
N GLU A 95 14.76 5.43 -13.25
CA GLU A 95 15.79 5.66 -14.27
C GLU A 95 17.19 5.20 -13.80
N GLU A 96 17.44 5.26 -12.50
CA GLU A 96 18.70 4.84 -11.88
C GLU A 96 18.67 3.37 -11.45
N ASP A 97 17.52 2.88 -11.01
CA ASP A 97 17.30 1.49 -10.59
C ASP A 97 16.08 0.88 -11.31
N PRO A 98 16.31 0.16 -12.43
CA PRO A 98 15.23 -0.46 -13.22
C PRO A 98 14.35 -1.47 -12.46
N ARG A 99 14.78 -1.93 -11.27
CA ARG A 99 13.94 -2.80 -10.41
C ARG A 99 12.68 -2.08 -9.94
N LEU A 100 12.71 -0.74 -9.93
CA LEU A 100 11.57 0.11 -9.57
C LEU A 100 10.52 0.25 -10.68
N ASP A 101 10.83 -0.07 -11.94
CA ASP A 101 9.90 0.07 -13.06
C ASP A 101 8.54 -0.59 -12.80
N PRO A 102 8.46 -1.84 -12.31
CA PRO A 102 7.18 -2.47 -12.00
C PRO A 102 6.42 -1.77 -10.87
N VAL A 103 7.14 -1.21 -9.89
CA VAL A 103 6.53 -0.42 -8.80
C VAL A 103 5.92 0.85 -9.35
N VAL A 104 6.67 1.61 -10.18
CA VAL A 104 6.19 2.85 -10.84
C VAL A 104 4.95 2.55 -11.68
N ALA A 105 4.96 1.46 -12.45
CA ALA A 105 3.84 1.09 -13.32
C ALA A 105 2.55 0.85 -12.51
N VAL A 106 2.60 0.09 -11.42
CA VAL A 106 1.42 -0.18 -10.57
C VAL A 106 1.00 1.07 -9.81
N VAL A 107 1.93 1.79 -9.19
CA VAL A 107 1.64 3.02 -8.45
C VAL A 107 1.04 4.09 -9.36
N GLY A 108 1.54 4.24 -10.59
CA GLY A 108 0.98 5.16 -11.58
C GLY A 108 -0.48 4.85 -11.94
N ARG A 109 -0.82 3.57 -12.12
CA ARG A 109 -2.20 3.13 -12.35
C ARG A 109 -3.09 3.40 -11.13
N CYS A 110 -2.58 3.18 -9.91
CA CYS A 110 -3.30 3.53 -8.68
C CYS A 110 -3.56 5.04 -8.58
N TYR A 111 -2.59 5.87 -8.93
CA TYR A 111 -2.73 7.34 -8.96
C TYR A 111 -3.83 7.80 -9.91
N ALA A 112 -3.93 7.19 -11.09
CA ALA A 112 -4.99 7.50 -12.04
C ALA A 112 -6.39 7.28 -11.42
N VAL A 113 -6.56 6.22 -10.62
CA VAL A 113 -7.84 5.95 -9.92
C VAL A 113 -8.05 6.92 -8.75
N GLU A 114 -7.01 7.22 -7.99
CA GLU A 114 -7.11 8.07 -6.81
C GLU A 114 -7.49 9.51 -7.15
N PHE A 115 -6.98 10.03 -8.28
CA PHE A 115 -7.11 11.43 -8.67
C PHE A 115 -8.02 11.69 -9.86
N ASP A 116 -8.55 10.65 -10.53
CA ASP A 116 -9.54 10.83 -11.59
C ASP A 116 -10.94 11.06 -11.00
N PRO A 117 -11.53 12.26 -11.18
CA PRO A 117 -12.87 12.55 -10.69
C PRO A 117 -13.96 11.73 -11.42
N LYS A 118 -13.66 11.14 -12.58
CA LYS A 118 -14.61 10.35 -13.38
C LYS A 118 -14.58 8.85 -13.09
N GLY A 119 -13.60 8.40 -12.28
CA GLY A 119 -13.53 7.02 -11.80
C GLY A 119 -13.62 6.00 -12.92
N HIS A 120 -12.72 6.05 -13.91
CA HIS A 120 -12.68 5.02 -14.96
C HIS A 120 -12.35 3.70 -14.29
N GLY A 121 -13.25 2.72 -14.44
CA GLY A 121 -13.13 1.41 -13.81
C GLY A 121 -11.80 0.75 -14.14
N VAL A 122 -10.91 0.79 -13.20
CA VAL A 122 -9.68 -0.01 -13.22
C VAL A 122 -10.03 -1.34 -12.58
N ASP A 123 -9.56 -2.41 -13.18
CA ASP A 123 -9.65 -3.73 -12.57
C ASP A 123 -8.72 -3.78 -11.37
N THR A 124 -9.29 -3.60 -10.18
CA THR A 124 -8.55 -3.58 -8.92
C THR A 124 -7.95 -4.94 -8.61
N ASP A 125 -8.57 -6.04 -9.07
CA ASP A 125 -8.04 -7.39 -8.90
C ASP A 125 -6.78 -7.59 -9.77
N GLU A 126 -6.76 -7.05 -10.98
CA GLU A 126 -5.58 -7.03 -11.84
C GLU A 126 -4.44 -6.22 -11.21
N LEU A 127 -4.73 -5.04 -10.65
CA LEU A 127 -3.74 -4.22 -9.94
C LEU A 127 -3.13 -4.94 -8.73
N LEU A 128 -3.96 -5.63 -7.96
CA LEU A 128 -3.52 -6.45 -6.83
C LEU A 128 -2.61 -7.58 -7.29
N ALA A 129 -2.97 -8.28 -8.36
CA ALA A 129 -2.17 -9.35 -8.93
C ALA A 129 -0.79 -8.84 -9.41
N ASP A 130 -0.76 -7.67 -10.05
CA ASP A 130 0.48 -7.03 -10.50
C ASP A 130 1.35 -6.58 -9.33
N ALA A 131 0.76 -6.00 -8.28
CA ALA A 131 1.45 -5.62 -7.06
C ALA A 131 2.10 -6.82 -6.36
N VAL A 132 1.36 -7.91 -6.21
CA VAL A 132 1.88 -9.17 -5.62
C VAL A 132 3.02 -9.74 -6.47
N ARG A 133 2.88 -9.73 -7.80
CA ARG A 133 3.93 -10.17 -8.72
C ARG A 133 5.19 -9.34 -8.56
N THR A 134 5.06 -8.02 -8.50
CA THR A 134 6.17 -7.09 -8.31
C THR A 134 6.96 -7.40 -7.03
N VAL A 135 6.27 -7.58 -5.90
CA VAL A 135 6.91 -7.91 -4.62
C VAL A 135 7.61 -9.27 -4.66
N ARG A 136 6.99 -10.28 -5.30
CA ARG A 136 7.55 -11.64 -5.37
C ARG A 136 8.75 -11.74 -6.30
N SER A 137 8.76 -11.00 -7.40
CA SER A 137 9.83 -11.04 -8.40
C SER A 137 11.03 -10.17 -8.06
N TRP A 138 10.97 -9.40 -6.98
CA TRP A 138 12.07 -8.52 -6.57
C TRP A 138 13.32 -9.32 -6.17
N THR A 139 14.46 -8.99 -6.78
CA THR A 139 15.77 -9.64 -6.55
C THR A 139 16.83 -8.66 -6.10
#